data_84dfe976411785d4cc67fecbf72fb20c
#
_entry.id   84dfe976411785d4cc67fecbf72fb20c
#
_cell.length_a   1.000
_cell.length_b   1.000
_cell.length_c   1.000
_cell.angle_alpha   90.00
_cell.angle_beta   90.00
_cell.angle_gamma   90.00
#
_symmetry.space_group_name_H-M   'P 1'
#
loop_
_entity.id
_entity.type
_entity.pdbx_description
1 polymer ?
#
loop_
_entity_poly.entity_id
_entity_poly.type
_entity_poly.pdbx_seq_one_letter_code
_entity_poly.pdbx_strand_id
1 'polypeptide(L)'
;MSAMLSVKDLAVSFQTRRGEVGAVKGISFEVSKGEILGIVGESGSGKSVTSYALMRILDAGGVIKAGDATYSGIDLRRSSERDMRDIRGREISMIFQNPRAALNPIRKVGHQIEDVLRHHSRATRYDAKAKAIAALEAVKINDAEARYNAYPFELSGGMCQRIVCAIALACDPRLLIADEPTTGLDITTQKAVMDLVRDLIRERSMSSILITHDLGLAAQYCDRILVMKDGVIVEQGDPVQIFSNPQHSYSRKLVDATPRVGTDVRSLLPPEDRGDELVPVVSDRPLLEVRDLNKIYAGKSGPVHAVKGISFTINQGQCVGLVGESGCGKSTTSEILVRLMDATSGEIIFDGDDIAQVPANGFAKDGRRADIQMVFQDATDSLNPRHTSRQTIAEPLRRLGKMRGVKLTARIEELAALVGLPLSLLDRFPHQLSGGQKARVGIARAVALEPKFLILDEPTAALDVSIQAVVLNLLVDLRAKLGLSYLFVSHDLHVVRLLCDHVIVMKDGEIVEQGPSQEIMSNPQSDYTKTLLAAAPKPPARRQAN
;
A
#
# COMPACT_ATOMS: atom_id res chain seq x y z
N MET A 1 -32.20 -5.79 16.37
CA MET A 1 -32.22 -4.60 15.48
C MET A 1 -32.46 -5.09 14.07
N SER A 2 -33.26 -4.42 13.24
CA SER A 2 -33.49 -4.85 11.86
C SER A 2 -32.24 -4.62 11.03
N ALA A 3 -31.81 -5.63 10.29
CA ALA A 3 -30.68 -5.54 9.37
C ALA A 3 -30.98 -4.49 8.28
N MET A 4 -30.03 -3.59 7.99
CA MET A 4 -30.12 -2.64 6.89
C MET A 4 -29.80 -3.33 5.55
N LEU A 5 -28.78 -4.19 5.56
CA LEU A 5 -28.42 -5.04 4.44
C LEU A 5 -28.37 -6.48 4.95
N SER A 6 -28.99 -7.41 4.23
CA SER A 6 -28.90 -8.85 4.47
C SER A 6 -28.47 -9.54 3.19
N VAL A 7 -27.41 -10.29 3.27
CA VAL A 7 -26.83 -11.08 2.16
C VAL A 7 -26.91 -12.55 2.57
N LYS A 8 -27.50 -13.40 1.71
CA LYS A 8 -27.69 -14.83 1.97
C LYS A 8 -27.17 -15.63 0.77
N ASP A 9 -26.26 -16.54 1.05
CA ASP A 9 -25.70 -17.52 0.09
C ASP A 9 -25.22 -16.91 -1.24
N LEU A 10 -24.69 -15.67 -1.19
CA LEU A 10 -24.22 -14.94 -2.38
C LEU A 10 -23.08 -15.69 -3.03
N ALA A 11 -23.26 -16.08 -4.29
CA ALA A 11 -22.23 -16.72 -5.11
C ALA A 11 -22.02 -15.94 -6.41
N VAL A 12 -20.74 -15.66 -6.74
CA VAL A 12 -20.33 -14.91 -7.94
C VAL A 12 -19.23 -15.68 -8.65
N SER A 13 -19.36 -15.82 -9.97
CA SER A 13 -18.33 -16.42 -10.81
C SER A 13 -18.00 -15.56 -12.02
N PHE A 14 -16.81 -15.76 -12.57
CA PHE A 14 -16.34 -15.13 -13.80
C PHE A 14 -16.06 -16.19 -14.86
N GLN A 15 -16.54 -15.93 -16.08
CA GLN A 15 -16.18 -16.72 -17.25
C GLN A 15 -14.82 -16.24 -17.76
N THR A 16 -13.83 -17.14 -17.73
CA THR A 16 -12.48 -16.85 -18.22
C THR A 16 -12.15 -17.74 -19.41
N ARG A 17 -11.09 -17.42 -20.15
CA ARG A 17 -10.61 -18.29 -21.25
C ARG A 17 -10.20 -19.69 -20.79
N ARG A 18 -9.94 -19.89 -19.50
CA ARG A 18 -9.55 -21.18 -18.89
C ARG A 18 -10.70 -21.90 -18.19
N GLY A 19 -11.93 -21.38 -18.30
CA GLY A 19 -13.11 -21.91 -17.63
C GLY A 19 -13.71 -20.95 -16.62
N GLU A 20 -14.70 -21.42 -15.91
CA GLU A 20 -15.42 -20.67 -14.86
C GLU A 20 -14.60 -20.64 -13.57
N VAL A 21 -14.47 -19.44 -12.98
CA VAL A 21 -13.78 -19.21 -11.70
C VAL A 21 -14.77 -18.64 -10.69
N GLY A 22 -15.04 -19.37 -9.61
CA GLY A 22 -15.87 -18.91 -8.49
C GLY A 22 -15.11 -17.94 -7.61
N ALA A 23 -15.46 -16.65 -7.68
CA ALA A 23 -14.83 -15.59 -6.88
C ALA A 23 -15.48 -15.42 -5.50
N VAL A 24 -16.79 -15.67 -5.38
CA VAL A 24 -17.55 -15.70 -4.12
C VAL A 24 -18.39 -16.98 -4.10
N LYS A 25 -18.35 -17.70 -2.97
CA LYS A 25 -18.82 -19.10 -2.91
C LYS A 25 -19.85 -19.30 -1.78
N GLY A 26 -20.99 -18.59 -1.86
CA GLY A 26 -22.09 -18.78 -0.92
C GLY A 26 -21.83 -18.08 0.43
N ILE A 27 -21.53 -16.78 0.41
CA ILE A 27 -21.34 -16.00 1.64
C ILE A 27 -22.68 -15.47 2.17
N SER A 28 -22.79 -15.44 3.51
CA SER A 28 -23.95 -14.87 4.20
C SER A 28 -23.50 -13.97 5.32
N PHE A 29 -24.03 -12.74 5.35
CA PHE A 29 -23.79 -11.75 6.41
C PHE A 29 -24.86 -10.68 6.42
N GLU A 30 -24.89 -9.91 7.50
CA GLU A 30 -25.80 -8.78 7.66
C GLU A 30 -25.02 -7.54 8.08
N VAL A 31 -25.57 -6.36 7.77
CA VAL A 31 -25.09 -5.07 8.26
C VAL A 31 -26.23 -4.41 9.02
N SER A 32 -26.01 -4.11 10.27
CA SER A 32 -26.97 -3.43 11.12
C SER A 32 -26.98 -1.91 10.84
N LYS A 33 -28.05 -1.24 11.22
CA LYS A 33 -28.12 0.23 11.11
C LYS A 33 -27.07 0.89 12.01
N GLY A 34 -26.25 1.78 11.43
CA GLY A 34 -25.19 2.51 12.14
C GLY A 34 -23.92 1.68 12.38
N GLU A 35 -23.87 0.44 11.88
CA GLU A 35 -22.70 -0.44 12.00
C GLU A 35 -21.64 -0.12 10.92
N ILE A 36 -20.37 -0.16 11.31
CA ILE A 36 -19.22 -0.21 10.40
C ILE A 36 -18.72 -1.67 10.37
N LEU A 37 -19.06 -2.40 9.31
CA LEU A 37 -18.64 -3.78 9.10
C LEU A 37 -17.35 -3.82 8.31
N GLY A 38 -16.29 -4.43 8.86
CA GLY A 38 -15.03 -4.69 8.17
C GLY A 38 -15.09 -5.99 7.37
N ILE A 39 -14.63 -5.99 6.12
CA ILE A 39 -14.37 -7.20 5.34
C ILE A 39 -12.87 -7.24 5.05
N VAL A 40 -12.17 -8.21 5.64
CA VAL A 40 -10.71 -8.33 5.54
C VAL A 40 -10.29 -9.65 4.89
N GLY A 41 -9.11 -9.69 4.32
CA GLY A 41 -8.52 -10.87 3.68
C GLY A 41 -7.49 -10.47 2.64
N GLU A 42 -6.75 -11.44 2.11
CA GLU A 42 -5.75 -11.21 1.06
C GLU A 42 -6.39 -10.86 -0.30
N SER A 43 -5.56 -10.36 -1.22
CA SER A 43 -5.95 -10.09 -2.59
C SER A 43 -6.52 -11.36 -3.24
N GLY A 44 -7.62 -11.21 -3.99
CA GLY A 44 -8.31 -12.36 -4.60
C GLY A 44 -9.24 -13.15 -3.66
N SER A 45 -9.38 -12.79 -2.39
CA SER A 45 -10.31 -13.48 -1.47
C SER A 45 -11.80 -13.21 -1.75
N GLY A 46 -12.14 -12.31 -2.69
CA GLY A 46 -13.52 -12.03 -3.10
C GLY A 46 -14.13 -10.77 -2.48
N LYS A 47 -13.38 -9.98 -1.70
CA LYS A 47 -13.88 -8.77 -1.00
C LYS A 47 -14.52 -7.75 -1.94
N SER A 48 -13.75 -7.22 -2.89
CA SER A 48 -14.23 -6.21 -3.85
C SER A 48 -15.31 -6.79 -4.78
N VAL A 49 -15.21 -8.07 -5.15
CA VAL A 49 -16.25 -8.75 -5.95
C VAL A 49 -17.58 -8.79 -5.19
N THR A 50 -17.55 -8.99 -3.87
CA THR A 50 -18.76 -8.95 -3.03
C THR A 50 -19.43 -7.57 -3.11
N SER A 51 -18.67 -6.48 -2.95
CA SER A 51 -19.23 -5.11 -3.05
C SER A 51 -19.75 -4.78 -4.44
N TYR A 52 -19.03 -5.19 -5.50
CA TYR A 52 -19.45 -4.97 -6.89
C TYR A 52 -20.70 -5.78 -7.23
N ALA A 53 -20.87 -6.98 -6.67
CA ALA A 53 -22.08 -7.75 -6.81
C ALA A 53 -23.29 -7.07 -6.14
N LEU A 54 -23.13 -6.52 -4.94
CA LEU A 54 -24.17 -5.75 -4.24
C LEU A 54 -24.58 -4.52 -5.04
N MET A 55 -23.63 -3.83 -5.66
CA MET A 55 -23.85 -2.68 -6.51
C MET A 55 -24.26 -3.04 -7.94
N ARG A 56 -24.22 -4.34 -8.32
CA ARG A 56 -24.45 -4.85 -9.68
C ARG A 56 -23.59 -4.13 -10.74
N ILE A 57 -22.30 -3.95 -10.43
CA ILE A 57 -21.29 -3.34 -11.31
C ILE A 57 -20.12 -4.30 -11.55
N LEU A 58 -20.42 -5.60 -11.60
CA LEU A 58 -19.40 -6.61 -11.92
C LEU A 58 -18.79 -6.36 -13.29
N ASP A 59 -17.49 -6.64 -13.43
CA ASP A 59 -16.78 -6.61 -14.70
C ASP A 59 -17.36 -7.59 -15.71
N ALA A 60 -17.00 -7.39 -16.98
CA ALA A 60 -17.44 -8.24 -18.08
C ALA A 60 -17.11 -9.72 -17.81
N GLY A 61 -18.12 -10.59 -17.92
CA GLY A 61 -18.03 -12.01 -17.61
C GLY A 61 -18.35 -12.38 -16.15
N GLY A 62 -18.54 -11.40 -15.26
CA GLY A 62 -19.00 -11.62 -13.89
C GLY A 62 -20.49 -11.86 -13.82
N VAL A 63 -20.89 -12.94 -13.14
CA VAL A 63 -22.30 -13.33 -12.99
C VAL A 63 -22.60 -13.72 -11.54
N ILE A 64 -23.69 -13.17 -10.98
CA ILE A 64 -24.25 -13.62 -9.70
C ILE A 64 -24.99 -14.93 -9.95
N LYS A 65 -24.44 -16.05 -9.48
CA LYS A 65 -24.97 -17.40 -9.70
C LYS A 65 -26.11 -17.76 -8.76
N ALA A 66 -25.97 -17.40 -7.49
CA ALA A 66 -26.93 -17.76 -6.45
C ALA A 66 -26.96 -16.70 -5.35
N GLY A 67 -27.91 -16.87 -4.42
CA GLY A 67 -28.07 -16.06 -3.23
C GLY A 67 -28.95 -14.85 -3.41
N ASP A 68 -29.26 -14.18 -2.31
CA ASP A 68 -30.09 -13.00 -2.25
C ASP A 68 -29.37 -11.86 -1.53
N ALA A 69 -29.66 -10.63 -1.92
CA ALA A 69 -29.16 -9.42 -1.28
C ALA A 69 -30.33 -8.44 -1.08
N THR A 70 -30.72 -8.24 0.17
CA THR A 70 -31.85 -7.38 0.55
C THR A 70 -31.36 -6.14 1.28
N TYR A 71 -31.63 -4.97 0.74
CA TYR A 71 -31.33 -3.67 1.33
C TYR A 71 -32.63 -2.98 1.76
N SER A 72 -32.81 -2.73 3.06
CA SER A 72 -34.03 -2.09 3.60
C SER A 72 -35.34 -2.67 3.05
N GLY A 73 -35.40 -4.00 2.85
CA GLY A 73 -36.54 -4.70 2.28
C GLY A 73 -36.59 -4.77 0.74
N ILE A 74 -35.67 -4.11 0.04
CA ILE A 74 -35.57 -4.15 -1.42
C ILE A 74 -34.59 -5.25 -1.84
N ASP A 75 -35.05 -6.16 -2.71
CA ASP A 75 -34.18 -7.18 -3.30
C ASP A 75 -33.30 -6.55 -4.40
N LEU A 76 -32.00 -6.34 -4.10
CA LEU A 76 -31.04 -5.73 -5.02
C LEU A 76 -30.81 -6.57 -6.28
N ARG A 77 -30.89 -7.91 -6.16
CA ARG A 77 -30.63 -8.83 -7.27
C ARG A 77 -31.76 -8.79 -8.31
N ARG A 78 -33.02 -8.70 -7.84
CA ARG A 78 -34.22 -8.73 -8.69
C ARG A 78 -34.69 -7.33 -9.11
N SER A 79 -34.16 -6.27 -8.50
CA SER A 79 -34.50 -4.89 -8.84
C SER A 79 -34.22 -4.59 -10.31
N SER A 80 -35.06 -3.78 -10.93
CA SER A 80 -34.82 -3.31 -12.32
C SER A 80 -33.58 -2.40 -12.36
N GLU A 81 -32.99 -2.23 -13.54
CA GLU A 81 -31.84 -1.31 -13.68
C GLU A 81 -32.25 0.15 -13.40
N ARG A 82 -33.51 0.50 -13.60
CA ARG A 82 -34.04 1.81 -13.20
C ARG A 82 -34.01 1.98 -11.69
N ASP A 83 -34.50 0.98 -10.93
CA ASP A 83 -34.49 1.04 -9.47
C ASP A 83 -33.05 1.06 -8.94
N MET A 84 -32.15 0.28 -9.54
CA MET A 84 -30.73 0.29 -9.17
C MET A 84 -30.06 1.64 -9.43
N ARG A 85 -30.43 2.40 -10.47
CA ARG A 85 -29.94 3.78 -10.69
C ARG A 85 -30.38 4.71 -9.58
N ASP A 86 -31.61 4.55 -9.08
CA ASP A 86 -32.13 5.37 -7.98
C ASP A 86 -31.48 5.01 -6.65
N ILE A 87 -31.04 3.74 -6.48
CA ILE A 87 -30.36 3.27 -5.28
C ILE A 87 -28.87 3.69 -5.28
N ARG A 88 -28.16 3.48 -6.40
CA ARG A 88 -26.74 3.80 -6.53
C ARG A 88 -26.46 5.29 -6.40
N GLY A 89 -25.58 5.67 -5.48
CA GLY A 89 -25.19 7.04 -5.20
C GLY A 89 -26.16 7.81 -4.28
N ARG A 90 -27.43 7.41 -4.21
CA ARG A 90 -28.44 8.05 -3.36
C ARG A 90 -28.67 7.31 -2.05
N GLU A 91 -28.87 6.00 -2.09
CA GLU A 91 -29.14 5.16 -0.92
C GLU A 91 -27.89 4.35 -0.52
N ILE A 92 -27.23 3.75 -1.51
CA ILE A 92 -25.97 3.04 -1.36
C ILE A 92 -24.92 3.74 -2.23
N SER A 93 -23.85 4.18 -1.63
CA SER A 93 -22.73 4.80 -2.34
C SER A 93 -21.44 4.03 -2.14
N MET A 94 -20.47 4.26 -3.03
CA MET A 94 -19.21 3.51 -3.01
C MET A 94 -17.99 4.42 -3.19
N ILE A 95 -16.96 4.19 -2.37
CA ILE A 95 -15.61 4.72 -2.54
C ILE A 95 -14.79 3.60 -3.17
N PHE A 96 -14.20 3.87 -4.34
CA PHE A 96 -13.40 2.90 -5.10
C PHE A 96 -11.93 2.93 -4.67
N GLN A 97 -11.24 1.81 -4.85
CA GLN A 97 -9.85 1.59 -4.45
C GLN A 97 -8.86 2.61 -5.01
N ASN A 98 -9.02 3.05 -6.26
CA ASN A 98 -8.11 4.00 -6.90
C ASN A 98 -8.81 5.37 -7.10
N PRO A 99 -8.48 6.38 -6.29
CA PRO A 99 -9.15 7.69 -6.36
C PRO A 99 -8.92 8.42 -7.68
N ARG A 100 -7.74 8.26 -8.30
CA ARG A 100 -7.45 8.90 -9.58
C ARG A 100 -8.20 8.26 -10.73
N ALA A 101 -8.39 6.94 -10.69
CA ALA A 101 -9.18 6.24 -11.70
C ALA A 101 -10.69 6.48 -11.53
N ALA A 102 -11.16 6.74 -10.31
CA ALA A 102 -12.54 7.07 -10.01
C ALA A 102 -12.95 8.48 -10.48
N LEU A 103 -11.99 9.39 -10.64
CA LEU A 103 -12.21 10.77 -11.09
C LEU A 103 -12.01 10.90 -12.60
N ASN A 104 -12.88 11.65 -13.26
CA ASN A 104 -12.71 12.00 -14.67
C ASN A 104 -11.55 13.01 -14.82
N PRO A 105 -10.41 12.64 -15.46
CA PRO A 105 -9.21 13.48 -15.50
C PRO A 105 -9.38 14.79 -16.29
N ILE A 106 -10.32 14.83 -17.23
CA ILE A 106 -10.57 16.01 -18.09
C ILE A 106 -11.73 16.89 -17.61
N ARG A 107 -12.30 16.59 -16.41
CA ARG A 107 -13.42 17.33 -15.83
C ARG A 107 -13.02 17.91 -14.47
N LYS A 108 -13.38 19.17 -14.24
CA LYS A 108 -13.14 19.84 -12.95
C LYS A 108 -13.85 19.10 -11.81
N VAL A 109 -13.20 19.00 -10.65
CA VAL A 109 -13.70 18.18 -9.54
C VAL A 109 -15.04 18.67 -8.99
N GLY A 110 -15.26 20.00 -8.91
CA GLY A 110 -16.54 20.56 -8.47
C GLY A 110 -17.70 20.19 -9.40
N HIS A 111 -17.46 20.15 -10.71
CA HIS A 111 -18.49 19.75 -11.67
C HIS A 111 -18.84 18.26 -11.55
N GLN A 112 -17.89 17.40 -11.16
CA GLN A 112 -18.17 15.97 -10.94
C GLN A 112 -19.09 15.78 -9.73
N ILE A 113 -18.94 16.61 -8.68
CA ILE A 113 -19.85 16.60 -7.52
C ILE A 113 -21.25 17.13 -7.93
N GLU A 114 -21.29 18.23 -8.71
CA GLU A 114 -22.56 18.76 -9.22
C GLU A 114 -23.34 17.74 -10.05
N ASP A 115 -22.65 16.96 -10.90
CA ASP A 115 -23.29 15.95 -11.74
C ASP A 115 -24.04 14.92 -10.88
N VAL A 116 -23.43 14.45 -9.80
CA VAL A 116 -24.06 13.50 -8.86
C VAL A 116 -25.26 14.14 -8.16
N LEU A 117 -25.07 15.36 -7.63
CA LEU A 117 -26.15 16.09 -6.96
C LEU A 117 -27.37 16.34 -7.87
N ARG A 118 -27.13 16.72 -9.12
CA ARG A 118 -28.20 16.96 -10.12
C ARG A 118 -28.86 15.66 -10.57
N HIS A 119 -28.06 14.61 -10.81
CA HIS A 119 -28.57 13.32 -11.25
C HIS A 119 -29.57 12.74 -10.25
N HIS A 120 -29.30 12.87 -8.96
CA HIS A 120 -30.15 12.39 -7.89
C HIS A 120 -31.15 13.44 -7.35
N SER A 121 -31.35 14.53 -8.07
CA SER A 121 -32.30 15.61 -7.72
C SER A 121 -32.07 16.22 -6.33
N ARG A 122 -30.81 16.18 -5.84
CA ARG A 122 -30.37 16.81 -4.58
C ARG A 122 -29.98 18.28 -4.75
N ALA A 123 -29.78 18.72 -6.00
CA ALA A 123 -29.50 20.09 -6.35
C ALA A 123 -30.24 20.52 -7.63
N THR A 124 -30.57 21.80 -7.68
CA THR A 124 -31.04 22.49 -8.87
C THR A 124 -29.85 23.07 -9.62
N ARG A 125 -30.09 23.64 -10.81
CA ARG A 125 -29.06 24.36 -11.58
C ARG A 125 -28.48 25.57 -10.80
N TYR A 126 -29.28 26.16 -9.90
CA TYR A 126 -28.94 27.40 -9.21
C TYR A 126 -28.11 27.16 -7.93
N ASP A 127 -28.31 26.05 -7.22
CA ASP A 127 -27.67 25.75 -5.94
C ASP A 127 -26.60 24.64 -6.00
N ALA A 128 -26.44 23.99 -7.18
CA ALA A 128 -25.51 22.88 -7.34
C ALA A 128 -24.04 23.26 -7.01
N LYS A 129 -23.59 24.44 -7.48
CA LYS A 129 -22.23 24.92 -7.18
C LYS A 129 -22.00 25.12 -5.67
N ALA A 130 -22.95 25.79 -5.00
CA ALA A 130 -22.84 26.02 -3.56
C ALA A 130 -22.81 24.71 -2.77
N LYS A 131 -23.66 23.74 -3.14
CA LYS A 131 -23.68 22.41 -2.52
C LYS A 131 -22.41 21.61 -2.82
N ALA A 132 -21.84 21.73 -4.01
CA ALA A 132 -20.57 21.10 -4.35
C ALA A 132 -19.40 21.66 -3.54
N ILE A 133 -19.36 22.99 -3.33
CA ILE A 133 -18.36 23.64 -2.45
C ILE A 133 -18.55 23.17 -1.02
N ALA A 134 -19.79 23.17 -0.50
CA ALA A 134 -20.08 22.65 0.85
C ALA A 134 -19.67 21.18 1.03
N ALA A 135 -19.84 20.34 -0.01
CA ALA A 135 -19.37 18.95 0.02
C ALA A 135 -17.83 18.85 0.08
N LEU A 136 -17.10 19.75 -0.60
CA LEU A 136 -15.63 19.84 -0.49
C LEU A 136 -15.18 20.30 0.91
N GLU A 137 -15.90 21.27 1.50
CA GLU A 137 -15.63 21.74 2.87
C GLU A 137 -15.88 20.64 3.91
N ALA A 138 -16.98 19.88 3.75
CA ALA A 138 -17.32 18.76 4.64
C ALA A 138 -16.21 17.69 4.71
N VAL A 139 -15.47 17.49 3.61
CA VAL A 139 -14.31 16.58 3.57
C VAL A 139 -12.98 17.30 3.88
N LYS A 140 -13.04 18.49 4.47
CA LYS A 140 -11.86 19.28 4.91
C LYS A 140 -10.87 19.58 3.76
N ILE A 141 -11.38 19.91 2.57
CA ILE A 141 -10.57 20.46 1.49
C ILE A 141 -10.34 21.95 1.76
N ASN A 142 -9.08 22.33 1.92
CA ASN A 142 -8.69 23.72 2.08
C ASN A 142 -8.94 24.49 0.77
N ASP A 143 -9.45 25.72 0.89
CA ASP A 143 -9.77 26.58 -0.25
C ASP A 143 -10.72 25.90 -1.27
N ALA A 144 -11.84 25.40 -0.74
CA ALA A 144 -12.81 24.62 -1.50
C ALA A 144 -13.31 25.33 -2.78
N GLU A 145 -13.43 26.66 -2.75
CA GLU A 145 -13.87 27.45 -3.89
C GLU A 145 -12.84 27.45 -5.04
N ALA A 146 -11.55 27.61 -4.74
CA ALA A 146 -10.49 27.48 -5.74
C ALA A 146 -10.38 26.05 -6.24
N ARG A 147 -10.43 25.06 -5.31
CA ARG A 147 -10.35 23.64 -5.65
C ARG A 147 -11.53 23.12 -6.46
N TYR A 148 -12.71 23.73 -6.32
CA TYR A 148 -13.86 23.43 -7.19
C TYR A 148 -13.49 23.49 -8.67
N ASN A 149 -12.61 24.43 -9.06
CA ASN A 149 -12.17 24.64 -10.44
C ASN A 149 -10.96 23.81 -10.85
N ALA A 150 -10.34 23.06 -9.94
CA ALA A 150 -9.17 22.25 -10.21
C ALA A 150 -9.52 20.95 -10.98
N TYR A 151 -8.52 20.43 -11.69
CA TYR A 151 -8.57 19.11 -12.31
C TYR A 151 -7.89 18.07 -11.40
N PRO A 152 -8.24 16.78 -11.50
CA PRO A 152 -7.66 15.73 -10.66
C PRO A 152 -6.12 15.66 -10.70
N PHE A 153 -5.49 15.93 -11.85
CA PHE A 153 -4.04 15.89 -12.01
C PHE A 153 -3.30 17.05 -11.31
N GLU A 154 -4.02 18.11 -10.93
CA GLU A 154 -3.46 19.26 -10.18
C GLU A 154 -3.47 19.03 -8.66
N LEU A 155 -3.99 17.88 -8.20
CA LEU A 155 -4.26 17.58 -6.81
C LEU A 155 -3.39 16.42 -6.30
N SER A 156 -3.05 16.44 -5.01
CA SER A 156 -2.38 15.32 -4.36
C SER A 156 -3.29 14.09 -4.27
N GLY A 157 -2.70 12.90 -4.04
CA GLY A 157 -3.45 11.67 -3.86
C GLY A 157 -4.48 11.77 -2.73
N GLY A 158 -4.09 12.31 -1.58
CA GLY A 158 -5.00 12.51 -0.45
C GLY A 158 -6.13 13.51 -0.73
N MET A 159 -5.88 14.54 -1.53
CA MET A 159 -6.94 15.46 -1.98
C MET A 159 -7.91 14.76 -2.95
N CYS A 160 -7.39 13.99 -3.91
CA CYS A 160 -8.24 13.19 -4.80
C CYS A 160 -9.10 12.22 -4.00
N GLN A 161 -8.55 11.56 -2.99
CA GLN A 161 -9.31 10.65 -2.13
C GLN A 161 -10.42 11.36 -1.37
N ARG A 162 -10.15 12.52 -0.77
CA ARG A 162 -11.18 13.32 -0.10
C ARG A 162 -12.29 13.78 -1.06
N ILE A 163 -11.94 14.09 -2.31
CA ILE A 163 -12.93 14.45 -3.34
C ILE A 163 -13.79 13.23 -3.71
N VAL A 164 -13.22 12.05 -3.85
CA VAL A 164 -14.00 10.81 -4.04
C VAL A 164 -14.94 10.56 -2.86
N CYS A 165 -14.49 10.82 -1.62
CA CYS A 165 -15.36 10.80 -0.44
C CYS A 165 -16.48 11.85 -0.55
N ALA A 166 -16.18 13.08 -0.98
CA ALA A 166 -17.19 14.13 -1.19
C ALA A 166 -18.25 13.71 -2.21
N ILE A 167 -17.82 13.12 -3.34
CA ILE A 167 -18.72 12.58 -4.36
C ILE A 167 -19.61 11.47 -3.78
N ALA A 168 -19.00 10.51 -3.07
CA ALA A 168 -19.72 9.38 -2.48
C ALA A 168 -20.74 9.81 -1.43
N LEU A 169 -20.46 10.88 -0.69
CA LEU A 169 -21.30 11.39 0.39
C LEU A 169 -22.24 12.54 -0.02
N ALA A 170 -22.17 13.01 -1.26
CA ALA A 170 -22.90 14.18 -1.75
C ALA A 170 -24.44 14.06 -1.62
N CYS A 171 -24.97 12.85 -1.71
CA CYS A 171 -26.40 12.58 -1.64
C CYS A 171 -26.89 12.06 -0.28
N ASP A 172 -26.05 12.09 0.77
CA ASP A 172 -26.35 11.57 2.10
C ASP A 172 -26.84 10.11 2.09
N PRO A 173 -26.00 9.16 1.56
CA PRO A 173 -26.39 7.76 1.47
C PRO A 173 -26.60 7.15 2.86
N ARG A 174 -27.42 6.11 2.94
CA ARG A 174 -27.63 5.37 4.19
C ARG A 174 -26.59 4.26 4.39
N LEU A 175 -26.05 3.72 3.28
CA LEU A 175 -25.00 2.72 3.30
C LEU A 175 -23.81 3.19 2.45
N LEU A 176 -22.63 3.24 3.04
CA LEU A 176 -21.38 3.54 2.37
C LEU A 176 -20.54 2.25 2.24
N ILE A 177 -20.18 1.89 1.03
CA ILE A 177 -19.20 0.83 0.77
C ILE A 177 -17.85 1.49 0.47
N ALA A 178 -16.84 1.25 1.28
CA ALA A 178 -15.51 1.79 1.10
C ALA A 178 -14.55 0.64 0.74
N ASP A 179 -14.18 0.54 -0.54
CA ASP A 179 -13.29 -0.50 -1.04
C ASP A 179 -11.84 0.02 -1.05
N GLU A 180 -11.07 -0.40 -0.04
CA GLU A 180 -9.68 0.02 0.20
C GLU A 180 -9.47 1.55 0.10
N PRO A 181 -10.20 2.35 0.88
CA PRO A 181 -10.26 3.81 0.70
C PRO A 181 -8.96 4.54 0.99
N THR A 182 -7.91 3.86 1.41
CA THR A 182 -6.63 4.47 1.81
C THR A 182 -5.43 3.92 1.07
N THR A 183 -5.64 3.06 0.07
CA THR A 183 -4.55 2.49 -0.73
C THR A 183 -3.73 3.59 -1.43
N GLY A 184 -2.41 3.53 -1.29
CA GLY A 184 -1.47 4.51 -1.87
C GLY A 184 -1.41 5.86 -1.16
N LEU A 185 -1.99 5.98 0.04
CA LEU A 185 -1.83 7.15 0.90
C LEU A 185 -0.74 6.92 1.95
N ASP A 186 -0.04 7.98 2.31
CA ASP A 186 0.83 7.97 3.49
C ASP A 186 0.00 7.85 4.78
N ILE A 187 0.66 7.44 5.87
CA ILE A 187 0.00 7.06 7.12
C ILE A 187 -0.79 8.19 7.78
N THR A 188 -0.31 9.45 7.69
CA THR A 188 -1.00 10.62 8.25
C THR A 188 -2.24 10.97 7.45
N THR A 189 -2.13 10.94 6.12
CA THR A 189 -3.25 11.15 5.20
C THR A 189 -4.26 10.02 5.33
N GLN A 190 -3.82 8.76 5.43
CA GLN A 190 -4.67 7.59 5.67
C GLN A 190 -5.51 7.77 6.94
N LYS A 191 -4.85 8.09 8.07
CA LYS A 191 -5.56 8.35 9.34
C LYS A 191 -6.56 9.49 9.20
N ALA A 192 -6.15 10.62 8.60
CA ALA A 192 -7.02 11.78 8.45
C ALA A 192 -8.26 11.50 7.58
N VAL A 193 -8.13 10.67 6.52
CA VAL A 193 -9.25 10.24 5.68
C VAL A 193 -10.15 9.28 6.43
N MET A 194 -9.59 8.30 7.15
CA MET A 194 -10.38 7.32 7.90
C MET A 194 -11.11 7.93 9.08
N ASP A 195 -10.47 8.84 9.83
CA ASP A 195 -11.14 9.58 10.91
C ASP A 195 -12.29 10.43 10.35
N LEU A 196 -12.07 11.13 9.24
CA LEU A 196 -13.09 11.91 8.54
C LEU A 196 -14.29 11.03 8.13
N VAL A 197 -14.03 9.90 7.47
CA VAL A 197 -15.09 8.99 6.99
C VAL A 197 -15.86 8.42 8.18
N ARG A 198 -15.18 7.96 9.25
CA ARG A 198 -15.81 7.48 10.49
C ARG A 198 -16.70 8.55 11.13
N ASP A 199 -16.18 9.78 11.26
CA ASP A 199 -16.90 10.86 11.91
C ASP A 199 -18.17 11.21 11.12
N LEU A 200 -18.08 11.31 9.77
CA LEU A 200 -19.24 11.53 8.90
C LEU A 200 -20.26 10.37 8.93
N ILE A 201 -19.81 9.11 9.02
CA ILE A 201 -20.68 7.94 9.17
C ILE A 201 -21.48 8.07 10.47
N ARG A 202 -20.82 8.39 11.58
CA ARG A 202 -21.47 8.53 12.89
C ARG A 202 -22.41 9.73 12.96
N GLU A 203 -21.95 10.90 12.50
CA GLU A 203 -22.71 12.15 12.49
C GLU A 203 -24.02 12.02 11.70
N ARG A 204 -23.95 11.34 10.53
CA ARG A 204 -25.12 11.14 9.65
C ARG A 204 -25.88 9.84 9.93
N SER A 205 -25.53 9.10 10.97
CA SER A 205 -26.12 7.79 11.33
C SER A 205 -26.17 6.80 10.15
N MET A 206 -25.13 6.80 9.33
CA MET A 206 -24.98 5.87 8.21
C MET A 206 -24.47 4.52 8.68
N SER A 207 -24.66 3.49 7.87
CA SER A 207 -23.95 2.20 8.00
C SER A 207 -22.84 2.14 6.97
N SER A 208 -21.81 1.32 7.22
CA SER A 208 -20.71 1.19 6.25
C SER A 208 -20.18 -0.24 6.17
N ILE A 209 -19.71 -0.58 4.96
CA ILE A 209 -18.85 -1.75 4.73
C ILE A 209 -17.46 -1.21 4.38
N LEU A 210 -16.47 -1.49 5.23
CA LEU A 210 -15.07 -1.17 5.00
C LEU A 210 -14.33 -2.41 4.51
N ILE A 211 -13.89 -2.39 3.27
CA ILE A 211 -13.05 -3.44 2.70
C ILE A 211 -11.60 -2.99 2.81
N THR A 212 -10.75 -3.84 3.38
CA THR A 212 -9.31 -3.59 3.49
C THR A 212 -8.53 -4.89 3.60
N HIS A 213 -7.27 -4.86 3.22
CA HIS A 213 -6.31 -5.93 3.51
C HIS A 213 -5.55 -5.67 4.83
N ASP A 214 -5.68 -4.48 5.42
CA ASP A 214 -5.07 -4.10 6.69
C ASP A 214 -6.01 -4.43 7.85
N LEU A 215 -5.68 -5.53 8.56
CA LEU A 215 -6.44 -5.97 9.72
C LEU A 215 -6.34 -4.99 10.90
N GLY A 216 -5.21 -4.29 11.05
CA GLY A 216 -5.01 -3.26 12.08
C GLY A 216 -5.93 -2.06 11.87
N LEU A 217 -6.06 -1.62 10.61
CA LEU A 217 -7.00 -0.57 10.23
C LEU A 217 -8.45 -1.00 10.49
N ALA A 218 -8.83 -2.21 10.09
CA ALA A 218 -10.17 -2.73 10.36
C ALA A 218 -10.46 -2.79 11.86
N ALA A 219 -9.49 -3.21 12.67
CA ALA A 219 -9.65 -3.26 14.12
C ALA A 219 -9.85 -1.89 14.78
N GLN A 220 -9.30 -0.84 14.20
CA GLN A 220 -9.41 0.52 14.73
C GLN A 220 -10.74 1.19 14.37
N TYR A 221 -11.33 0.85 13.22
CA TYR A 221 -12.46 1.60 12.66
C TYR A 221 -13.77 0.81 12.59
N CYS A 222 -13.74 -0.53 12.64
CA CYS A 222 -14.92 -1.38 12.47
C CYS A 222 -15.49 -1.85 13.82
N ASP A 223 -16.81 -1.99 13.87
CA ASP A 223 -17.52 -2.56 15.03
C ASP A 223 -17.46 -4.10 14.99
N ARG A 224 -17.43 -4.70 13.80
CA ARG A 224 -17.33 -6.14 13.53
C ARG A 224 -16.52 -6.40 12.29
N ILE A 225 -15.81 -7.54 12.25
CA ILE A 225 -14.94 -7.94 11.15
C ILE A 225 -15.39 -9.29 10.60
N LEU A 226 -15.44 -9.40 9.27
CA LEU A 226 -15.55 -10.64 8.51
C LEU A 226 -14.20 -10.94 7.88
N VAL A 227 -13.66 -12.12 8.11
CA VAL A 227 -12.42 -12.60 7.48
C VAL A 227 -12.79 -13.45 6.28
N MET A 228 -12.36 -13.05 5.09
CA MET A 228 -12.60 -13.75 3.83
C MET A 228 -11.35 -14.43 3.31
N LYS A 229 -11.49 -15.67 2.88
CA LYS A 229 -10.46 -16.46 2.21
C LYS A 229 -11.07 -17.28 1.07
N ASP A 230 -10.46 -17.28 -0.11
CA ASP A 230 -10.84 -18.11 -1.26
C ASP A 230 -12.34 -18.05 -1.62
N GLY A 231 -12.96 -16.88 -1.45
CA GLY A 231 -14.36 -16.62 -1.75
C GLY A 231 -15.37 -17.02 -0.67
N VAL A 232 -14.92 -17.40 0.53
CA VAL A 232 -15.80 -17.74 1.67
C VAL A 232 -15.47 -16.90 2.89
N ILE A 233 -16.44 -16.69 3.77
CA ILE A 233 -16.23 -16.13 5.11
C ILE A 233 -15.75 -17.27 6.02
N VAL A 234 -14.52 -17.16 6.53
CA VAL A 234 -13.91 -18.18 7.38
C VAL A 234 -14.06 -17.90 8.87
N GLU A 235 -14.20 -16.63 9.23
CA GLU A 235 -14.41 -16.19 10.62
C GLU A 235 -15.11 -14.84 10.65
N GLN A 236 -15.86 -14.58 11.74
CA GLN A 236 -16.46 -13.28 12.03
C GLN A 236 -16.48 -13.02 13.54
N GLY A 237 -16.29 -11.78 13.93
CA GLY A 237 -16.30 -11.39 15.34
C GLY A 237 -16.04 -9.90 15.53
N ASP A 238 -16.03 -9.46 16.77
CA ASP A 238 -15.55 -8.13 17.10
C ASP A 238 -14.01 -8.05 16.95
N PRO A 239 -13.46 -6.85 16.74
CA PRO A 239 -12.02 -6.68 16.51
C PRO A 239 -11.15 -7.28 17.64
N VAL A 240 -11.57 -7.15 18.92
CA VAL A 240 -10.80 -7.65 20.06
C VAL A 240 -10.75 -9.17 20.03
N GLN A 241 -11.88 -9.83 19.74
CA GLN A 241 -11.95 -11.29 19.62
C GLN A 241 -11.05 -11.80 18.48
N ILE A 242 -11.15 -11.20 17.29
CA ILE A 242 -10.34 -11.61 16.12
C ILE A 242 -8.84 -11.49 16.42
N PHE A 243 -8.42 -10.42 17.13
CA PHE A 243 -7.01 -10.22 17.47
C PHE A 243 -6.52 -11.07 18.65
N SER A 244 -7.35 -11.22 19.71
CA SER A 244 -6.92 -11.91 20.93
C SER A 244 -7.07 -13.42 20.88
N ASN A 245 -8.09 -13.92 20.15
CA ASN A 245 -8.43 -15.34 20.13
C ASN A 245 -9.00 -15.77 18.76
N PRO A 246 -8.22 -15.64 17.65
CA PRO A 246 -8.65 -16.07 16.32
C PRO A 246 -8.90 -17.58 16.30
N GLN A 247 -10.10 -17.99 15.89
CA GLN A 247 -10.50 -19.38 15.87
C GLN A 247 -10.01 -20.11 14.62
N HIS A 248 -10.10 -19.46 13.47
CA HIS A 248 -9.68 -20.05 12.20
C HIS A 248 -8.16 -19.91 11.98
N SER A 249 -7.52 -20.96 11.44
CA SER A 249 -6.07 -20.96 11.19
C SER A 249 -5.59 -19.82 10.30
N TYR A 250 -6.39 -19.45 9.31
CA TYR A 250 -6.08 -18.33 8.42
C TYR A 250 -6.15 -16.97 9.14
N SER A 251 -7.17 -16.74 9.97
CA SER A 251 -7.27 -15.51 10.79
C SER A 251 -6.07 -15.40 11.72
N ARG A 252 -5.63 -16.53 12.28
CA ARG A 252 -4.43 -16.62 13.13
C ARG A 252 -3.19 -16.19 12.36
N LYS A 253 -3.00 -16.69 11.12
CA LYS A 253 -1.90 -16.28 10.23
C LYS A 253 -1.94 -14.79 9.91
N LEU A 254 -3.11 -14.22 9.62
CA LEU A 254 -3.25 -12.78 9.35
C LEU A 254 -2.90 -11.92 10.58
N VAL A 255 -3.37 -12.34 11.76
CA VAL A 255 -3.09 -11.66 13.03
C VAL A 255 -1.60 -11.74 13.38
N ASP A 256 -0.97 -12.89 13.20
CA ASP A 256 0.46 -13.08 13.46
C ASP A 256 1.31 -12.27 12.48
N ALA A 257 0.94 -12.21 11.20
CA ALA A 257 1.63 -11.45 10.17
C ALA A 257 1.47 -9.92 10.32
N THR A 258 0.50 -9.42 11.13
CA THR A 258 0.30 -7.99 11.34
C THR A 258 1.39 -7.42 12.25
N PRO A 259 2.22 -6.46 11.80
CA PRO A 259 3.26 -5.84 12.62
C PRO A 259 2.66 -5.09 13.83
N ARG A 260 3.23 -5.30 15.02
CA ARG A 260 2.77 -4.70 16.28
C ARG A 260 3.93 -4.29 17.16
N VAL A 261 3.64 -3.47 18.16
CA VAL A 261 4.62 -3.15 19.20
C VAL A 261 4.99 -4.42 19.97
N GLY A 262 6.30 -4.72 20.05
CA GLY A 262 6.82 -5.91 20.76
C GLY A 262 6.92 -7.18 19.92
N THR A 263 6.54 -7.15 18.63
CA THR A 263 6.87 -8.26 17.71
C THR A 263 8.26 -8.09 17.12
N ASP A 264 8.91 -9.20 16.78
CA ASP A 264 10.10 -9.26 15.92
C ASP A 264 9.69 -9.76 14.51
N VAL A 265 10.60 -9.60 13.54
CA VAL A 265 10.30 -9.95 12.15
C VAL A 265 10.05 -11.45 11.95
N ARG A 266 10.71 -12.32 12.74
CA ARG A 266 10.53 -13.78 12.67
C ARG A 266 9.15 -14.20 13.17
N SER A 267 8.65 -13.50 14.18
CA SER A 267 7.34 -13.79 14.76
C SER A 267 6.16 -13.47 13.82
N LEU A 268 6.40 -12.73 12.72
CA LEU A 268 5.40 -12.51 11.67
C LEU A 268 5.09 -13.77 10.85
N LEU A 269 5.96 -14.78 10.90
CA LEU A 269 5.74 -16.06 10.24
C LEU A 269 5.24 -17.11 11.24
N PRO A 270 4.42 -18.07 10.77
CA PRO A 270 4.10 -19.27 11.54
C PRO A 270 5.38 -19.99 12.02
N PRO A 271 5.37 -20.64 13.20
CA PRO A 271 6.57 -21.30 13.73
C PRO A 271 7.24 -22.28 12.77
N GLU A 272 6.45 -23.00 11.98
CA GLU A 272 6.89 -23.97 10.99
C GLU A 272 7.61 -23.34 9.78
N ASP A 273 7.36 -22.06 9.49
CA ASP A 273 7.94 -21.33 8.35
C ASP A 273 9.12 -20.44 8.76
N ARG A 274 9.46 -20.39 10.05
CA ARG A 274 10.62 -19.64 10.57
C ARG A 274 11.90 -20.39 10.25
N GLY A 275 12.76 -19.76 9.44
CA GLY A 275 14.12 -20.28 9.21
C GLY A 275 15.04 -20.06 10.41
N ASP A 276 16.31 -20.45 10.24
CA ASP A 276 17.36 -20.21 11.23
C ASP A 276 17.48 -18.72 11.57
N GLU A 277 17.78 -18.41 12.81
CA GLU A 277 18.00 -17.04 13.27
C GLU A 277 19.38 -16.55 12.82
N LEU A 278 19.43 -15.97 11.63
CA LEU A 278 20.62 -15.34 11.10
C LEU A 278 20.69 -13.89 11.60
N VAL A 279 21.76 -13.56 12.31
CA VAL A 279 21.99 -12.20 12.80
C VAL A 279 22.92 -11.46 11.83
N PRO A 280 22.51 -10.32 11.27
CA PRO A 280 23.39 -9.52 10.43
C PRO A 280 24.59 -8.98 11.23
N VAL A 281 25.77 -8.99 10.64
CA VAL A 281 26.95 -8.38 11.24
C VAL A 281 27.03 -6.92 10.83
N VAL A 282 26.92 -6.01 11.78
CA VAL A 282 27.07 -4.57 11.58
C VAL A 282 28.46 -4.14 12.02
N SER A 283 29.14 -3.40 11.17
CA SER A 283 30.47 -2.82 11.43
C SER A 283 30.34 -1.31 11.66
N ASP A 284 31.26 -0.74 12.43
CA ASP A 284 31.33 0.74 12.61
C ASP A 284 31.96 1.45 11.40
N ARG A 285 32.41 0.70 10.37
CA ARG A 285 32.99 1.28 9.16
C ARG A 285 31.91 1.90 8.28
N PRO A 286 31.97 3.21 7.94
CA PRO A 286 31.08 3.83 7.00
C PRO A 286 31.16 3.18 5.62
N LEU A 287 29.99 2.82 5.05
CA LEU A 287 29.87 2.38 3.67
C LEU A 287 29.38 3.52 2.76
N LEU A 288 28.42 4.28 3.25
CA LEU A 288 27.86 5.45 2.55
C LEU A 288 27.81 6.63 3.49
N GLU A 289 28.41 7.76 3.07
CA GLU A 289 28.28 9.04 3.75
C GLU A 289 27.66 10.05 2.78
N VAL A 290 26.59 10.67 3.19
CA VAL A 290 25.89 11.75 2.47
C VAL A 290 26.14 13.03 3.22
N ARG A 291 26.64 14.06 2.52
CA ARG A 291 27.00 15.35 3.13
C ARG A 291 26.37 16.49 2.35
N ASP A 292 25.56 17.28 3.05
CA ASP A 292 24.90 18.51 2.52
C ASP A 292 24.23 18.28 1.15
N LEU A 293 23.51 17.18 0.99
CA LEU A 293 22.91 16.79 -0.28
C LEU A 293 21.70 17.66 -0.59
N ASN A 294 21.71 18.29 -1.75
CA ASN A 294 20.66 19.18 -2.22
C ASN A 294 20.11 18.75 -3.59
N LYS A 295 18.79 18.90 -3.78
CA LYS A 295 18.15 18.74 -5.08
C LYS A 295 17.08 19.80 -5.32
N ILE A 296 17.27 20.57 -6.38
CA ILE A 296 16.33 21.58 -6.86
C ILE A 296 15.88 21.20 -8.27
N TYR A 297 14.57 21.12 -8.47
CA TYR A 297 13.96 20.93 -9.78
C TYR A 297 13.50 22.27 -10.34
N ALA A 298 13.71 22.46 -11.64
CA ALA A 298 13.13 23.59 -12.36
C ALA A 298 11.62 23.32 -12.59
N GLY A 299 10.77 24.04 -11.89
CA GLY A 299 9.31 23.93 -12.05
C GLY A 299 8.71 25.10 -12.82
N LYS A 300 7.56 24.88 -13.48
CA LYS A 300 6.82 25.94 -14.20
C LYS A 300 6.38 27.10 -13.29
N SER A 301 6.11 26.80 -12.02
CA SER A 301 5.68 27.77 -10.99
C SER A 301 6.84 28.28 -10.12
N GLY A 302 8.09 28.02 -10.49
CA GLY A 302 9.31 28.32 -9.74
C GLY A 302 10.09 27.06 -9.36
N PRO A 303 11.30 27.22 -8.81
CA PRO A 303 12.14 26.09 -8.41
C PRO A 303 11.51 25.34 -7.22
N VAL A 304 11.54 24.00 -7.28
CA VAL A 304 11.09 23.12 -6.20
C VAL A 304 12.31 22.50 -5.54
N HIS A 305 12.56 22.84 -4.27
CA HIS A 305 13.66 22.30 -3.49
C HIS A 305 13.22 20.99 -2.83
N ALA A 306 13.48 19.87 -3.49
CA ALA A 306 13.00 18.55 -3.09
C ALA A 306 13.85 17.89 -2.00
N VAL A 307 15.16 18.20 -1.96
CA VAL A 307 16.10 17.74 -0.91
C VAL A 307 16.96 18.93 -0.50
N LYS A 308 17.03 19.22 0.81
CA LYS A 308 17.56 20.48 1.36
C LYS A 308 18.66 20.20 2.39
N GLY A 309 19.89 20.00 1.92
CA GLY A 309 21.07 19.91 2.77
C GLY A 309 21.07 18.73 3.72
N ILE A 310 20.60 17.56 3.28
CA ILE A 310 20.55 16.39 4.16
C ILE A 310 21.93 15.74 4.31
N SER A 311 22.21 15.27 5.54
CA SER A 311 23.46 14.58 5.87
C SER A 311 23.19 13.37 6.76
N PHE A 312 23.75 12.22 6.40
CA PHE A 312 23.63 10.97 7.18
C PHE A 312 24.68 9.94 6.75
N THR A 313 24.84 8.91 7.56
CA THR A 313 25.80 7.84 7.32
C THR A 313 25.12 6.48 7.42
N ILE A 314 25.54 5.54 6.57
CA ILE A 314 25.15 4.13 6.62
C ILE A 314 26.41 3.30 6.76
N ASN A 315 26.50 2.50 7.81
CA ASN A 315 27.63 1.64 8.07
C ASN A 315 27.51 0.29 7.33
N GLN A 316 28.62 -0.44 7.20
CA GLN A 316 28.59 -1.77 6.58
C GLN A 316 27.70 -2.73 7.38
N GLY A 317 26.82 -3.42 6.66
CA GLY A 317 25.85 -4.36 7.22
C GLY A 317 24.66 -3.67 7.91
N GLN A 318 24.62 -2.33 8.04
CA GLN A 318 23.54 -1.59 8.70
C GLN A 318 22.28 -1.48 7.83
N CYS A 319 21.10 -1.52 8.47
CA CYS A 319 19.82 -1.18 7.85
C CYS A 319 19.34 0.18 8.39
N VAL A 320 19.27 1.18 7.52
CA VAL A 320 18.79 2.52 7.86
C VAL A 320 17.41 2.74 7.23
N GLY A 321 16.42 3.06 8.06
CA GLY A 321 15.06 3.40 7.62
C GLY A 321 14.96 4.87 7.24
N LEU A 322 14.38 5.16 6.07
CA LEU A 322 14.06 6.52 5.62
C LEU A 322 12.54 6.67 5.58
N VAL A 323 11.99 7.47 6.49
CA VAL A 323 10.55 7.62 6.69
C VAL A 323 10.08 9.06 6.53
N GLY A 324 8.80 9.26 6.24
CA GLY A 324 8.16 10.57 6.08
C GLY A 324 6.95 10.49 5.17
N GLU A 325 6.19 11.57 5.06
CA GLU A 325 5.01 11.67 4.20
C GLU A 325 5.35 11.61 2.70
N SER A 326 4.33 11.38 1.88
CA SER A 326 4.48 11.40 0.43
C SER A 326 4.95 12.79 -0.05
N GLY A 327 5.97 12.82 -0.92
CA GLY A 327 6.53 14.07 -1.45
C GLY A 327 7.59 14.75 -0.56
N CYS A 328 7.97 14.19 0.60
CA CYS A 328 9.00 14.77 1.46
C CYS A 328 10.45 14.60 0.95
N GLY A 329 10.65 13.96 -0.22
CA GLY A 329 11.97 13.82 -0.85
C GLY A 329 12.62 12.44 -0.78
N LYS A 330 12.00 11.42 -0.18
CA LYS A 330 12.56 10.06 -0.01
C LYS A 330 13.00 9.42 -1.33
N SER A 331 12.07 9.29 -2.28
CA SER A 331 12.38 8.65 -3.59
C SER A 331 13.39 9.47 -4.39
N THR A 332 13.33 10.81 -4.32
CA THR A 332 14.37 11.67 -4.92
C THR A 332 15.75 11.39 -4.31
N THR A 333 15.83 11.25 -2.99
CA THR A 333 17.08 10.86 -2.30
C THR A 333 17.57 9.49 -2.78
N SER A 334 16.68 8.49 -2.83
CA SER A 334 17.01 7.14 -3.32
C SER A 334 17.54 7.15 -4.76
N GLU A 335 16.89 7.88 -5.66
CA GLU A 335 17.29 8.00 -7.07
C GLU A 335 18.65 8.71 -7.24
N ILE A 336 18.96 9.69 -6.40
CA ILE A 336 20.27 10.35 -6.40
C ILE A 336 21.35 9.37 -5.90
N LEU A 337 21.11 8.63 -4.83
CA LEU A 337 22.07 7.70 -4.25
C LEU A 337 22.39 6.52 -5.19
N VAL A 338 21.40 6.01 -5.94
CA VAL A 338 21.63 4.96 -6.94
C VAL A 338 22.15 5.54 -8.27
N ARG A 339 22.38 6.86 -8.32
CA ARG A 339 22.90 7.59 -9.49
C ARG A 339 22.00 7.46 -10.74
N LEU A 340 20.69 7.48 -10.56
CA LEU A 340 19.71 7.65 -11.65
C LEU A 340 19.55 9.12 -12.03
N MET A 341 19.85 10.03 -11.10
CA MET A 341 19.88 11.48 -11.34
C MET A 341 21.04 12.14 -10.58
N ASP A 342 21.45 13.32 -11.01
CA ASP A 342 22.46 14.14 -10.33
C ASP A 342 21.84 14.96 -9.19
N ALA A 343 22.57 15.09 -8.10
CA ALA A 343 22.30 16.10 -7.10
C ALA A 343 22.52 17.53 -7.67
N THR A 344 21.95 18.55 -7.05
CA THR A 344 22.26 19.94 -7.36
C THR A 344 23.57 20.35 -6.69
N SER A 345 23.80 19.88 -5.46
CA SER A 345 25.05 20.04 -4.69
C SER A 345 25.13 18.98 -3.60
N GLY A 346 26.28 18.89 -2.94
CA GLY A 346 26.58 17.94 -1.87
C GLY A 346 27.48 16.81 -2.31
N GLU A 347 27.92 15.98 -1.35
CA GLU A 347 28.84 14.86 -1.57
C GLU A 347 28.14 13.53 -1.26
N ILE A 348 28.53 12.50 -2.00
CA ILE A 348 28.06 11.11 -1.80
C ILE A 348 29.30 10.21 -1.78
N ILE A 349 29.80 9.92 -0.59
CA ILE A 349 31.01 9.12 -0.41
C ILE A 349 30.57 7.66 -0.24
N PHE A 350 30.91 6.80 -1.19
CA PHE A 350 30.60 5.38 -1.18
C PHE A 350 31.91 4.56 -1.12
N ASP A 351 32.07 3.78 -0.05
CA ASP A 351 33.28 2.96 0.24
C ASP A 351 34.59 3.77 0.14
N GLY A 352 34.53 5.07 0.53
CA GLY A 352 35.66 6.01 0.54
C GLY A 352 35.78 6.91 -0.71
N ASP A 353 35.02 6.68 -1.78
CA ASP A 353 35.06 7.47 -3.01
C ASP A 353 33.83 8.37 -3.16
N ASP A 354 34.01 9.64 -3.50
CA ASP A 354 32.90 10.52 -3.84
C ASP A 354 32.33 10.20 -5.23
N ILE A 355 31.18 9.50 -5.24
CA ILE A 355 30.50 9.13 -6.46
C ILE A 355 29.67 10.26 -7.09
N ALA A 356 29.45 11.39 -6.37
CA ALA A 356 28.74 12.54 -6.91
C ALA A 356 29.53 13.22 -8.03
N GLN A 357 30.85 13.07 -8.04
CA GLN A 357 31.74 13.60 -9.09
C GLN A 357 31.54 12.94 -10.45
N VAL A 358 30.98 11.72 -10.49
CA VAL A 358 30.67 11.03 -11.74
C VAL A 358 29.26 11.41 -12.17
N PRO A 359 29.02 12.05 -13.32
CA PRO A 359 27.65 12.34 -13.79
C PRO A 359 26.78 11.08 -13.87
N ALA A 360 25.50 11.20 -13.54
CA ALA A 360 24.56 10.07 -13.48
C ALA A 360 24.52 9.26 -14.81
N ASN A 361 24.56 9.92 -15.96
CA ASN A 361 24.62 9.27 -17.26
C ASN A 361 25.93 8.51 -17.51
N GLY A 362 27.03 8.93 -16.88
CA GLY A 362 28.34 8.25 -16.92
C GLY A 362 28.42 7.06 -15.96
N PHE A 363 27.73 7.13 -14.85
CA PHE A 363 27.73 6.09 -13.79
C PHE A 363 27.23 4.72 -14.28
N ALA A 364 26.46 4.70 -15.37
CA ALA A 364 26.05 3.44 -16.02
C ALA A 364 27.21 2.54 -16.45
N LYS A 365 28.42 3.11 -16.66
CA LYS A 365 29.66 2.40 -17.06
C LYS A 365 30.65 2.26 -15.90
N ASP A 366 30.37 2.85 -14.75
CA ASP A 366 31.20 2.78 -13.55
C ASP A 366 31.07 1.40 -12.88
N GLY A 367 32.20 0.82 -12.43
CA GLY A 367 32.22 -0.48 -11.78
C GLY A 367 31.40 -0.54 -10.49
N ARG A 368 31.33 0.58 -9.77
CA ARG A 368 30.57 0.73 -8.50
C ARG A 368 29.07 0.60 -8.68
N ARG A 369 28.57 0.71 -9.92
CA ARG A 369 27.15 0.44 -10.21
C ARG A 369 26.73 -0.99 -9.86
N ALA A 370 27.64 -1.96 -9.90
CA ALA A 370 27.35 -3.32 -9.45
C ALA A 370 27.14 -3.39 -7.94
N ASP A 371 27.87 -2.56 -7.19
CA ASP A 371 27.86 -2.54 -5.72
C ASP A 371 26.66 -1.78 -5.13
N ILE A 372 25.98 -0.94 -5.95
CA ILE A 372 24.80 -0.14 -5.52
C ILE A 372 23.62 -0.55 -6.39
N GLN A 373 22.61 -1.16 -5.78
CA GLN A 373 21.41 -1.63 -6.48
C GLN A 373 20.13 -1.12 -5.81
N MET A 374 18.99 -1.22 -6.52
CA MET A 374 17.71 -0.74 -6.02
C MET A 374 16.57 -1.72 -6.32
N VAL A 375 15.70 -1.92 -5.35
CA VAL A 375 14.37 -2.49 -5.51
C VAL A 375 13.38 -1.33 -5.53
N PHE A 376 12.64 -1.19 -6.63
CA PHE A 376 11.71 -0.09 -6.87
C PHE A 376 10.36 -0.31 -6.18
N GLN A 377 9.65 0.77 -5.91
CA GLN A 377 8.39 0.84 -5.17
C GLN A 377 7.30 -0.11 -5.70
N ASP A 378 7.06 -0.17 -7.00
CA ASP A 378 6.08 -1.06 -7.60
C ASP A 378 6.77 -2.22 -8.33
N ALA A 379 6.63 -3.42 -7.76
CA ALA A 379 7.15 -4.62 -8.38
C ALA A 379 6.53 -4.89 -9.77
N THR A 380 5.31 -4.40 -10.05
CA THR A 380 4.65 -4.59 -11.34
C THR A 380 5.23 -3.65 -12.39
N ASP A 381 5.33 -2.37 -12.07
CA ASP A 381 5.82 -1.34 -13.00
C ASP A 381 7.33 -1.41 -13.21
N SER A 382 8.07 -1.95 -12.21
CA SER A 382 9.53 -2.12 -12.30
C SER A 382 9.98 -3.30 -13.17
N LEU A 383 9.08 -4.22 -13.51
CA LEU A 383 9.37 -5.37 -14.36
C LEU A 383 8.94 -5.11 -15.81
N ASN A 384 9.82 -5.39 -16.75
CA ASN A 384 9.46 -5.31 -18.17
C ASN A 384 8.38 -6.38 -18.48
N PRO A 385 7.14 -5.98 -18.91
CA PRO A 385 6.04 -6.92 -19.14
C PRO A 385 6.31 -7.93 -20.28
N ARG A 386 7.34 -7.67 -21.11
CA ARG A 386 7.76 -8.53 -22.21
C ARG A 386 8.90 -9.48 -21.85
N HIS A 387 9.45 -9.38 -20.63
CA HIS A 387 10.49 -10.27 -20.14
C HIS A 387 9.89 -11.33 -19.20
N THR A 388 10.38 -12.55 -19.32
CA THR A 388 10.12 -13.57 -18.31
C THR A 388 10.91 -13.28 -17.02
N SER A 389 10.59 -13.96 -15.92
CA SER A 389 11.35 -13.86 -14.66
C SER A 389 12.83 -14.18 -14.91
N ARG A 390 13.13 -15.25 -15.69
CA ARG A 390 14.48 -15.64 -16.10
C ARG A 390 15.21 -14.50 -16.82
N GLN A 391 14.56 -13.85 -17.77
CA GLN A 391 15.15 -12.75 -18.53
C GLN A 391 15.41 -11.53 -17.63
N THR A 392 14.49 -11.24 -16.73
CA THR A 392 14.61 -10.13 -15.77
C THR A 392 15.80 -10.32 -14.84
N ILE A 393 15.98 -11.52 -14.25
CA ILE A 393 17.09 -11.84 -13.36
C ILE A 393 18.42 -11.90 -14.15
N ALA A 394 18.38 -12.37 -15.39
CA ALA A 394 19.56 -12.48 -16.26
C ALA A 394 20.13 -11.11 -16.69
N GLU A 395 19.32 -10.06 -16.73
CA GLU A 395 19.73 -8.79 -17.34
C GLU A 395 20.95 -8.15 -16.68
N PRO A 396 21.01 -7.92 -15.34
CA PRO A 396 22.21 -7.41 -14.69
C PRO A 396 23.42 -8.35 -14.84
N LEU A 397 23.22 -9.66 -14.76
CA LEU A 397 24.29 -10.65 -14.92
C LEU A 397 24.92 -10.61 -16.31
N ARG A 398 24.12 -10.37 -17.36
CA ARG A 398 24.60 -10.26 -18.75
C ARG A 398 25.27 -8.91 -19.01
N ARG A 399 24.66 -7.81 -18.57
CA ARG A 399 25.11 -6.45 -18.90
C ARG A 399 26.33 -6.02 -18.09
N LEU A 400 26.29 -6.20 -16.78
CA LEU A 400 27.34 -5.78 -15.86
C LEU A 400 28.26 -6.96 -15.50
N GLY A 401 27.70 -8.12 -15.15
CA GLY A 401 28.47 -9.33 -14.80
C GLY A 401 29.09 -10.06 -16.01
N LYS A 402 28.72 -9.69 -17.26
CA LYS A 402 29.21 -10.30 -18.53
C LYS A 402 29.07 -11.83 -18.57
N MET A 403 28.15 -12.40 -17.75
CA MET A 403 27.91 -13.85 -17.68
C MET A 403 27.13 -14.35 -18.90
N ARG A 404 27.46 -15.58 -19.35
CA ARG A 404 26.80 -16.23 -20.49
C ARG A 404 26.74 -17.76 -20.32
N GLY A 405 25.90 -18.42 -21.12
CA GLY A 405 25.82 -19.88 -21.21
C GLY A 405 25.43 -20.54 -19.89
N VAL A 406 26.01 -21.70 -19.60
CA VAL A 406 25.70 -22.55 -18.44
C VAL A 406 25.89 -21.82 -17.11
N LYS A 407 26.94 -21.00 -16.96
CA LYS A 407 27.20 -20.20 -15.75
C LYS A 407 26.07 -19.22 -15.46
N LEU A 408 25.52 -18.58 -16.49
CA LEU A 408 24.38 -17.67 -16.34
C LEU A 408 23.13 -18.43 -15.87
N THR A 409 22.84 -19.59 -16.47
CA THR A 409 21.67 -20.40 -16.10
C THR A 409 21.77 -20.89 -14.65
N ALA A 410 22.91 -21.44 -14.25
CA ALA A 410 23.14 -21.90 -12.89
C ALA A 410 22.98 -20.76 -11.86
N ARG A 411 23.53 -19.56 -12.16
CA ARG A 411 23.40 -18.40 -11.28
C ARG A 411 21.95 -17.91 -11.15
N ILE A 412 21.16 -17.96 -12.23
CA ILE A 412 19.73 -17.60 -12.18
C ILE A 412 18.96 -18.57 -11.29
N GLU A 413 19.23 -19.86 -11.38
CA GLU A 413 18.59 -20.89 -10.57
C GLU A 413 18.98 -20.78 -9.09
N GLU A 414 20.25 -20.49 -8.80
CA GLU A 414 20.72 -20.18 -7.45
C GLU A 414 20.03 -18.95 -6.87
N LEU A 415 19.92 -17.86 -7.63
CA LEU A 415 19.21 -16.65 -7.20
C LEU A 415 17.70 -16.91 -6.98
N ALA A 416 17.07 -17.70 -7.84
CA ALA A 416 15.69 -18.10 -7.66
C ALA A 416 15.50 -18.88 -6.35
N ALA A 417 16.39 -19.83 -6.06
CA ALA A 417 16.39 -20.57 -4.80
C ALA A 417 16.63 -19.64 -3.59
N LEU A 418 17.58 -18.71 -3.71
CA LEU A 418 17.94 -17.75 -2.65
C LEU A 418 16.73 -16.88 -2.23
N VAL A 419 15.90 -16.45 -3.19
CA VAL A 419 14.68 -15.67 -2.90
C VAL A 419 13.43 -16.53 -2.71
N GLY A 420 13.56 -17.85 -2.70
CA GLY A 420 12.44 -18.79 -2.58
C GLY A 420 11.44 -18.72 -3.74
N LEU A 421 11.91 -18.45 -4.96
CA LEU A 421 11.11 -18.46 -6.19
C LEU A 421 11.17 -19.85 -6.83
N PRO A 422 10.03 -20.57 -6.97
CA PRO A 422 10.00 -21.86 -7.66
C PRO A 422 10.56 -21.78 -9.09
N LEU A 423 11.39 -22.73 -9.48
CA LEU A 423 12.03 -22.76 -10.82
C LEU A 423 11.00 -22.76 -11.95
N SER A 424 9.81 -23.37 -11.72
CA SER A 424 8.69 -23.39 -12.68
C SER A 424 8.14 -21.98 -13.02
N LEU A 425 8.46 -20.97 -12.20
CA LEU A 425 8.04 -19.58 -12.41
C LEU A 425 9.09 -18.76 -13.22
N LEU A 426 10.28 -19.31 -13.46
CA LEU A 426 11.32 -18.60 -14.20
C LEU A 426 10.90 -18.24 -15.65
N ASP A 427 10.07 -19.04 -16.27
CA ASP A 427 9.61 -18.83 -17.65
C ASP A 427 8.25 -18.13 -17.74
N ARG A 428 7.73 -17.62 -16.60
CA ARG A 428 6.50 -16.83 -16.52
C ARG A 428 6.77 -15.34 -16.75
N PHE A 429 5.78 -14.68 -17.37
CA PHE A 429 5.76 -13.22 -17.53
C PHE A 429 5.16 -12.54 -16.29
N PRO A 430 5.43 -11.24 -16.03
CA PRO A 430 4.93 -10.52 -14.86
C PRO A 430 3.41 -10.62 -14.66
N HIS A 431 2.61 -10.57 -15.71
CA HIS A 431 1.15 -10.69 -15.62
C HIS A 431 0.66 -12.10 -15.18
N GLN A 432 1.53 -13.08 -15.12
CA GLN A 432 1.24 -14.46 -14.70
C GLN A 432 1.70 -14.73 -13.25
N LEU A 433 2.29 -13.73 -12.58
CA LEU A 433 2.86 -13.81 -11.24
C LEU A 433 1.98 -13.06 -10.23
N SER A 434 1.92 -13.56 -8.99
CA SER A 434 1.35 -12.81 -7.87
C SER A 434 2.25 -11.63 -7.48
N GLY A 435 1.73 -10.67 -6.67
CA GLY A 435 2.49 -9.53 -6.17
C GLY A 435 3.78 -9.96 -5.45
N GLY A 436 3.70 -10.92 -4.54
CA GLY A 436 4.86 -11.45 -3.83
C GLY A 436 5.87 -12.19 -4.71
N GLN A 437 5.41 -12.88 -5.77
CA GLN A 437 6.30 -13.50 -6.75
C GLN A 437 7.04 -12.45 -7.58
N LYS A 438 6.35 -11.37 -7.98
CA LYS A 438 6.98 -10.21 -8.66
C LYS A 438 8.02 -9.53 -7.77
N ALA A 439 7.69 -9.31 -6.49
CA ALA A 439 8.62 -8.73 -5.51
C ALA A 439 9.90 -9.59 -5.40
N ARG A 440 9.77 -10.91 -5.28
CA ARG A 440 10.92 -11.83 -5.24
C ARG A 440 11.75 -11.79 -6.53
N VAL A 441 11.14 -11.67 -7.71
CA VAL A 441 11.87 -11.50 -8.98
C VAL A 441 12.63 -10.17 -8.99
N GLY A 442 12.02 -9.07 -8.50
CA GLY A 442 12.67 -7.77 -8.35
C GLY A 442 13.86 -7.80 -7.38
N ILE A 443 13.70 -8.48 -6.24
CA ILE A 443 14.77 -8.69 -5.25
C ILE A 443 15.89 -9.54 -5.86
N ALA A 444 15.57 -10.67 -6.51
CA ALA A 444 16.55 -11.53 -7.17
C ALA A 444 17.38 -10.76 -8.23
N ARG A 445 16.73 -9.90 -9.01
CA ARG A 445 17.39 -9.01 -9.97
C ARG A 445 18.36 -8.05 -9.26
N ALA A 446 17.93 -7.45 -8.14
CA ALA A 446 18.73 -6.46 -7.43
C ALA A 446 19.95 -7.09 -6.73
N VAL A 447 19.83 -8.30 -6.17
CA VAL A 447 20.95 -8.99 -5.50
C VAL A 447 21.80 -9.84 -6.47
N ALA A 448 21.49 -9.86 -7.76
CA ALA A 448 22.13 -10.72 -8.74
C ALA A 448 23.66 -10.56 -8.83
N LEU A 449 24.14 -9.33 -8.63
CA LEU A 449 25.57 -8.96 -8.68
C LEU A 449 26.24 -8.93 -7.30
N GLU A 450 25.55 -9.38 -6.24
CA GLU A 450 26.05 -9.34 -4.85
C GLU A 450 26.47 -7.91 -4.44
N PRO A 451 25.54 -6.94 -4.50
CA PRO A 451 25.86 -5.56 -4.17
C PRO A 451 26.27 -5.43 -2.69
N LYS A 452 27.03 -4.38 -2.37
CA LYS A 452 27.32 -3.99 -0.98
C LYS A 452 26.18 -3.19 -0.37
N PHE A 453 25.47 -2.42 -1.19
CA PHE A 453 24.42 -1.51 -0.77
C PHE A 453 23.15 -1.71 -1.61
N LEU A 454 22.02 -1.88 -0.94
CA LEU A 454 20.72 -2.08 -1.56
C LEU A 454 19.73 -1.03 -1.05
N ILE A 455 19.20 -0.24 -1.96
CA ILE A 455 18.09 0.67 -1.69
C ILE A 455 16.79 -0.07 -1.92
N LEU A 456 15.93 -0.08 -0.91
CA LEU A 456 14.63 -0.75 -0.89
C LEU A 456 13.55 0.34 -0.82
N ASP A 457 13.04 0.78 -1.98
CA ASP A 457 12.02 1.84 -2.04
C ASP A 457 10.63 1.23 -1.96
N GLU A 458 10.02 1.31 -0.78
CA GLU A 458 8.70 0.75 -0.44
C GLU A 458 8.48 -0.70 -0.94
N PRO A 459 9.39 -1.64 -0.67
CA PRO A 459 9.40 -2.96 -1.32
C PRO A 459 8.18 -3.83 -0.98
N THR A 460 7.38 -3.43 0.00
CA THR A 460 6.21 -4.20 0.49
C THR A 460 4.90 -3.43 0.44
N ALA A 461 4.87 -2.18 -0.05
CA ALA A 461 3.70 -1.28 0.03
C ALA A 461 2.43 -1.82 -0.68
N ALA A 462 2.59 -2.63 -1.74
CA ALA A 462 1.47 -3.18 -2.51
C ALA A 462 1.22 -4.68 -2.22
N LEU A 463 1.74 -5.20 -1.10
CA LEU A 463 1.63 -6.61 -0.74
C LEU A 463 0.63 -6.82 0.40
N ASP A 464 -0.11 -7.91 0.32
CA ASP A 464 -0.94 -8.38 1.44
C ASP A 464 -0.06 -8.69 2.66
N VAL A 465 -0.59 -8.55 3.86
CA VAL A 465 0.15 -8.63 5.13
C VAL A 465 0.93 -9.95 5.28
N SER A 466 0.34 -11.09 4.89
CA SER A 466 1.05 -12.39 4.97
C SER A 466 2.23 -12.45 4.00
N ILE A 467 2.09 -11.90 2.80
CA ILE A 467 3.16 -11.86 1.79
C ILE A 467 4.23 -10.86 2.22
N GLN A 468 3.83 -9.73 2.79
CA GLN A 468 4.74 -8.74 3.39
C GLN A 468 5.62 -9.41 4.44
N ALA A 469 5.06 -10.18 5.38
CA ALA A 469 5.81 -10.91 6.40
C ALA A 469 6.90 -11.82 5.79
N VAL A 470 6.56 -12.54 4.72
CA VAL A 470 7.51 -13.43 4.01
C VAL A 470 8.62 -12.63 3.34
N VAL A 471 8.31 -11.50 2.69
CA VAL A 471 9.32 -10.65 2.03
C VAL A 471 10.24 -9.98 3.06
N LEU A 472 9.70 -9.51 4.19
CA LEU A 472 10.50 -8.91 5.26
C LEU A 472 11.50 -9.93 5.84
N ASN A 473 11.06 -11.16 6.12
CA ASN A 473 11.95 -12.24 6.56
C ASN A 473 13.02 -12.57 5.52
N LEU A 474 12.66 -12.64 4.23
CA LEU A 474 13.62 -12.82 3.15
C LEU A 474 14.70 -11.72 3.15
N LEU A 475 14.31 -10.45 3.33
CA LEU A 475 15.27 -9.33 3.37
C LEU A 475 16.23 -9.44 4.57
N VAL A 476 15.76 -9.88 5.73
CA VAL A 476 16.63 -10.16 6.89
C VAL A 476 17.63 -11.28 6.57
N ASP A 477 17.17 -12.37 5.96
CA ASP A 477 18.04 -13.48 5.56
C ASP A 477 19.10 -13.06 4.54
N LEU A 478 18.70 -12.30 3.52
CA LEU A 478 19.61 -11.80 2.50
C LEU A 478 20.66 -10.85 3.10
N ARG A 479 20.25 -9.96 4.01
CA ARG A 479 21.16 -9.05 4.72
C ARG A 479 22.24 -9.85 5.47
N ALA A 480 21.84 -10.86 6.22
CA ALA A 480 22.76 -11.68 6.99
C ALA A 480 23.65 -12.58 6.12
N LYS A 481 23.08 -13.24 5.09
CA LYS A 481 23.81 -14.18 4.22
C LYS A 481 24.80 -13.49 3.29
N LEU A 482 24.45 -12.31 2.77
CA LEU A 482 25.23 -11.58 1.77
C LEU A 482 25.98 -10.37 2.34
N GLY A 483 25.86 -10.08 3.65
CA GLY A 483 26.48 -8.92 4.28
C GLY A 483 26.00 -7.57 3.74
N LEU A 484 24.74 -7.48 3.31
CA LEU A 484 24.16 -6.30 2.66
C LEU A 484 23.93 -5.17 3.66
N SER A 485 24.18 -3.94 3.22
CA SER A 485 23.71 -2.72 3.90
C SER A 485 22.46 -2.21 3.21
N TYR A 486 21.47 -1.71 3.96
CA TYR A 486 20.19 -1.28 3.41
C TYR A 486 19.89 0.18 3.69
N LEU A 487 19.35 0.87 2.67
CA LEU A 487 18.47 2.02 2.87
C LEU A 487 17.03 1.56 2.62
N PHE A 488 16.25 1.43 3.68
CA PHE A 488 14.88 0.95 3.64
C PHE A 488 13.91 2.13 3.69
N VAL A 489 13.34 2.48 2.55
CA VAL A 489 12.35 3.57 2.44
C VAL A 489 10.96 3.00 2.66
N SER A 490 10.22 3.57 3.59
CA SER A 490 8.85 3.15 3.88
C SER A 490 8.05 4.28 4.54
N HIS A 491 6.74 4.23 4.36
CA HIS A 491 5.80 5.01 5.16
C HIS A 491 5.23 4.18 6.33
N ASP A 492 5.47 2.86 6.38
CA ASP A 492 5.05 1.99 7.48
C ASP A 492 6.10 1.95 8.60
N LEU A 493 5.83 2.69 9.68
CA LEU A 493 6.71 2.78 10.83
C LEU A 493 6.85 1.47 11.62
N HIS A 494 5.83 0.60 11.58
CA HIS A 494 5.91 -0.71 12.23
C HIS A 494 6.92 -1.61 11.52
N VAL A 495 6.93 -1.59 10.18
CA VAL A 495 7.89 -2.34 9.37
C VAL A 495 9.31 -1.80 9.57
N VAL A 496 9.48 -0.47 9.56
CA VAL A 496 10.79 0.17 9.80
C VAL A 496 11.35 -0.21 11.17
N ARG A 497 10.50 -0.21 12.21
CA ARG A 497 10.88 -0.63 13.55
C ARG A 497 11.35 -2.09 13.61
N LEU A 498 10.78 -2.98 12.80
CA LEU A 498 11.12 -4.41 12.77
C LEU A 498 12.46 -4.69 12.09
N LEU A 499 12.82 -3.89 11.06
CA LEU A 499 13.94 -4.16 10.18
C LEU A 499 15.15 -3.28 10.42
N CYS A 500 14.93 -2.01 10.80
CA CYS A 500 15.96 -0.99 10.74
C CYS A 500 16.66 -0.80 12.09
N ASP A 501 17.99 -0.70 12.05
CA ASP A 501 18.82 -0.39 13.21
C ASP A 501 18.76 1.10 13.56
N HIS A 502 18.66 1.94 12.52
CA HIS A 502 18.63 3.40 12.60
C HIS A 502 17.50 3.95 11.75
N VAL A 503 16.95 5.10 12.11
CA VAL A 503 15.84 5.75 11.39
C VAL A 503 16.17 7.21 11.12
N ILE A 504 15.85 7.63 9.91
CA ILE A 504 15.91 9.02 9.44
C ILE A 504 14.48 9.46 9.11
N VAL A 505 14.02 10.53 9.74
CA VAL A 505 12.69 11.10 9.51
C VAL A 505 12.82 12.33 8.65
N MET A 506 12.20 12.31 7.46
CA MET A 506 12.20 13.43 6.51
C MET A 506 10.86 14.15 6.49
N LYS A 507 10.93 15.48 6.43
CA LYS A 507 9.79 16.37 6.20
C LYS A 507 10.21 17.52 5.27
N ASP A 508 9.40 17.79 4.25
CA ASP A 508 9.57 18.93 3.34
C ASP A 508 11.00 19.08 2.75
N GLY A 509 11.68 17.96 2.52
CA GLY A 509 13.03 17.90 1.97
C GLY A 509 14.16 17.92 3.01
N GLU A 510 13.86 18.02 4.29
CA GLU A 510 14.83 18.13 5.39
C GLU A 510 14.77 16.90 6.31
N ILE A 511 15.88 16.57 6.96
CA ILE A 511 15.91 15.59 8.07
C ILE A 511 15.48 16.34 9.33
N VAL A 512 14.35 15.93 9.92
CA VAL A 512 13.83 16.55 11.15
C VAL A 512 14.21 15.78 12.40
N GLU A 513 14.56 14.51 12.27
CA GLU A 513 15.04 13.65 13.35
C GLU A 513 15.78 12.44 12.78
N GLN A 514 16.84 11.99 13.44
CA GLN A 514 17.52 10.74 13.12
C GLN A 514 18.17 10.13 14.37
N GLY A 515 18.21 8.82 14.44
CA GLY A 515 18.79 8.11 15.60
C GLY A 515 18.51 6.61 15.56
N PRO A 516 18.94 5.87 16.61
CA PRO A 516 18.61 4.47 16.76
C PRO A 516 17.11 4.22 16.67
N SER A 517 16.70 3.19 15.93
CA SER A 517 15.29 2.90 15.67
C SER A 517 14.46 2.80 16.95
N GLN A 518 15.00 2.12 17.98
CA GLN A 518 14.30 1.96 19.24
C GLN A 518 14.05 3.29 19.96
N GLU A 519 15.00 4.21 19.91
CA GLU A 519 14.91 5.52 20.56
C GLU A 519 13.87 6.40 19.83
N ILE A 520 13.98 6.56 18.51
CA ILE A 520 13.04 7.34 17.71
C ILE A 520 11.60 6.82 17.87
N MET A 521 11.40 5.50 17.94
CA MET A 521 10.07 4.90 18.06
C MET A 521 9.47 4.98 19.47
N SER A 522 10.30 5.04 20.53
CA SER A 522 9.83 5.08 21.93
C SER A 522 9.83 6.47 22.54
N ASN A 523 10.75 7.35 22.16
CA ASN A 523 10.94 8.68 22.72
C ASN A 523 11.27 9.73 21.66
N PRO A 524 10.38 9.95 20.66
CA PRO A 524 10.62 10.92 19.59
C PRO A 524 10.73 12.34 20.15
N GLN A 525 11.69 13.11 19.67
CA GLN A 525 11.88 14.51 20.07
C GLN A 525 11.11 15.47 19.16
N SER A 526 11.10 15.20 17.86
CA SER A 526 10.41 16.03 16.88
C SER A 526 8.87 15.87 17.00
N ASP A 527 8.14 16.98 17.00
CA ASP A 527 6.67 16.95 17.01
C ASP A 527 6.09 16.30 15.73
N TYR A 528 6.82 16.39 14.62
CA TYR A 528 6.44 15.71 13.40
C TYR A 528 6.55 14.16 13.55
N THR A 529 7.64 13.68 14.13
CA THR A 529 7.81 12.23 14.41
C THR A 529 6.73 11.73 15.36
N LYS A 530 6.38 12.51 16.40
CA LYS A 530 5.25 12.19 17.30
C LYS A 530 3.93 12.06 16.52
N THR A 531 3.69 12.98 15.58
CA THR A 531 2.50 12.97 14.73
C THR A 531 2.45 11.73 13.84
N LEU A 532 3.57 11.38 13.19
CA LEU A 532 3.69 10.17 12.38
C LEU A 532 3.39 8.89 13.18
N LEU A 533 4.01 8.77 14.36
CA LEU A 533 3.80 7.62 15.26
C LEU A 533 2.37 7.52 15.82
N ALA A 534 1.74 8.68 16.08
CA ALA A 534 0.34 8.73 16.51
C ALA A 534 -0.65 8.38 15.38
N ALA A 535 -0.22 8.50 14.13
CA ALA A 535 -1.02 8.15 12.96
C ALA A 535 -0.99 6.64 12.65
N ALA A 536 0.03 5.92 13.11
CA ALA A 536 0.16 4.48 12.88
C ALA A 536 -1.01 3.70 13.50
N PRO A 537 -1.63 2.74 12.78
CA PRO A 537 -2.70 1.91 13.31
C PRO A 537 -2.26 1.19 14.59
N LYS A 538 -3.12 1.19 15.61
CA LYS A 538 -2.86 0.53 16.90
C LYS A 538 -3.83 -0.65 17.07
N PRO A 539 -3.50 -1.84 16.53
CA PRO A 539 -4.35 -3.00 16.72
C PRO A 539 -4.42 -3.38 18.21
N PRO A 540 -5.53 -4.00 18.66
CA PRO A 540 -5.68 -4.46 20.05
C PRO A 540 -4.53 -5.37 20.46
N ALA A 541 -4.10 -5.25 21.74
CA ALA A 541 -3.08 -6.14 22.28
C ALA A 541 -3.60 -7.58 22.32
N ARG A 542 -2.78 -8.55 21.93
CA ARG A 542 -3.10 -9.98 22.13
C ARG A 542 -3.07 -10.28 23.62
N ARG A 543 -4.13 -10.85 24.18
CA ARG A 543 -4.05 -11.43 25.52
C ARG A 543 -3.04 -12.56 25.46
N GLN A 544 -1.95 -12.45 26.23
CA GLN A 544 -1.06 -13.59 26.44
C GLN A 544 -1.91 -14.73 27.02
N ALA A 545 -1.92 -15.87 26.35
CA ALA A 545 -2.48 -17.07 26.95
C ALA A 545 -1.60 -17.42 28.15
N ASN A 546 -2.22 -17.35 29.36
CA ASN A 546 -1.61 -17.85 30.58
C ASN A 546 -1.42 -19.36 30.47
#